data_78bb9e4e720f91d0f5ea22bc3e1ff542
#
_entry.id   78bb9e4e720f91d0f5ea22bc3e1ff542
#
_cell.length_a   1.000
_cell.length_b   1.000
_cell.length_c   1.000
_cell.angle_alpha   90.00
_cell.angle_beta   90.00
_cell.angle_gamma   90.00
#
_symmetry.space_group_name_H-M   'P 1'
#
loop_
_entity.id
_entity.type
_entity.pdbx_description
1 polymer ?
#
loop_
_entity_poly.entity_id
_entity_poly.type
_entity_poly.pdbx_seq_one_letter_code
_entity_poly.pdbx_strand_id
1 'polypeptide(L)'
;MSGTTALTTLAELLEYSRRHVPHYQSLVPPGPVTGENAVAVLRRLPLLRRAAVRSERPRLWSAEGDARRWRRVHTTGTTGAPLEVVVDDAAQHAERAALLRHARRHLGGHSALAITHLTLHLASTSRASVPPDLPDVALVKWNLSRAWQLPDDEFRSVLGELRGKVITVMPSVMAALCDRLGPSSGIAPRLVVLSGEQFTAGLRERIQETFECPVTALYTLAEAGIVAHECGESGTYHVEETGAFLEVVGEWGDPLPPGVAGDVAVTPLVNRAMPLLRYVNGDKGVWVDGPCGCRRPGPRLELLAARTQHALVTGPNGHGVRRADLAKLSRQLDLSVSRIARDGDEVVVEHHDPHPATDLQRTVLAAALRAFLGADLTVRTLRTASAPSAAGPPADPVPVRPAFLPPGDIAAWARGVLRGRPGVQAAVLTGSTLDPAAVSRFSDIDVTVVIDDDPCQEQWYALAAAMNRHLATLRVNVTEAAGLARSPLVACRLLAEHRPVVGTLAEAGVAWPTTEALANEARFWAQNAESVLWTRLTAADRQRTDPVRDAWLASRFCLDALRYRLLCEGVRVTAARHVLLRAPEFGVPDATGIRRAFAVGREHHPPPAPGSPEADGFLRAALACVRWLGRSL
;
A
#
# COMPACT_ATOMS: atom_id res chain seq x y z
N MET A 1 -4.72 19.94 22.40
CA MET A 1 -5.52 20.95 21.66
C MET A 1 -6.96 20.58 21.91
N SER A 2 -7.76 21.53 22.36
CA SER A 2 -9.11 21.28 22.86
C SER A 2 -10.11 21.02 21.74
N GLY A 3 -11.24 20.41 22.05
CA GLY A 3 -12.35 20.18 21.11
C GLY A 3 -12.79 21.41 20.29
N THR A 4 -12.47 22.61 20.73
CA THR A 4 -12.69 23.87 20.02
C THR A 4 -12.00 23.92 18.65
N THR A 5 -10.76 23.40 18.54
CA THR A 5 -10.02 23.39 17.26
C THR A 5 -10.64 22.42 16.27
N ALA A 6 -11.07 21.24 16.68
CA ALA A 6 -11.75 20.27 15.83
C ALA A 6 -13.07 20.82 15.28
N LEU A 7 -13.84 21.55 16.11
CA LEU A 7 -15.11 22.18 15.70
C LEU A 7 -14.90 23.33 14.72
N THR A 8 -13.86 24.11 14.88
CA THR A 8 -13.48 25.16 13.93
C THR A 8 -13.09 24.55 12.59
N THR A 9 -12.26 23.49 12.60
CA THR A 9 -11.86 22.79 11.37
C THR A 9 -13.06 22.13 10.68
N LEU A 10 -14.01 21.58 11.45
CA LEU A 10 -15.25 21.03 10.90
C LEU A 10 -16.10 22.13 10.23
N ALA A 11 -16.21 23.31 10.86
CA ALA A 11 -16.94 24.44 10.26
C ALA A 11 -16.31 24.88 8.93
N GLU A 12 -14.99 25.01 8.89
CA GLU A 12 -14.24 25.31 7.67
C GLU A 12 -14.44 24.27 6.57
N LEU A 13 -14.45 22.97 6.93
CA LEU A 13 -14.69 21.89 5.99
C LEU A 13 -16.11 21.92 5.42
N LEU A 14 -17.11 22.18 6.24
CA LEU A 14 -18.50 22.30 5.80
C LEU A 14 -18.69 23.48 4.82
N GLU A 15 -18.10 24.66 5.16
CA GLU A 15 -18.11 25.82 4.27
C GLU A 15 -17.37 25.53 2.95
N TYR A 16 -16.20 24.90 3.01
CA TYR A 16 -15.45 24.48 1.84
C TYR A 16 -16.27 23.52 0.98
N SER A 17 -16.87 22.49 1.59
CA SER A 17 -17.65 21.47 0.90
C SER A 17 -18.87 22.08 0.18
N ARG A 18 -19.55 23.04 0.82
CA ARG A 18 -20.67 23.77 0.21
C ARG A 18 -20.23 24.55 -1.04
N ARG A 19 -19.05 25.16 -1.02
CA ARG A 19 -18.57 26.00 -2.12
C ARG A 19 -17.98 25.22 -3.27
N HIS A 20 -17.24 24.15 -2.96
CA HIS A 20 -16.33 23.51 -3.90
C HIS A 20 -16.66 22.05 -4.25
N VAL A 21 -17.61 21.42 -3.55
CA VAL A 21 -17.96 20.01 -3.79
C VAL A 21 -19.40 19.89 -4.28
N PRO A 22 -19.62 19.55 -5.56
CA PRO A 22 -20.96 19.56 -6.18
C PRO A 22 -22.02 18.75 -5.42
N HIS A 23 -21.62 17.66 -4.77
CA HIS A 23 -22.54 16.84 -3.96
C HIS A 23 -23.13 17.59 -2.77
N TYR A 24 -22.35 18.50 -2.15
CA TYR A 24 -22.74 19.18 -0.90
C TYR A 24 -23.33 20.58 -1.11
N GLN A 25 -23.30 21.12 -2.33
CA GLN A 25 -23.77 22.49 -2.62
C GLN A 25 -25.23 22.74 -2.19
N SER A 26 -26.09 21.73 -2.37
CA SER A 26 -27.50 21.82 -1.98
C SER A 26 -27.80 21.17 -0.61
N LEU A 27 -26.89 20.40 -0.07
CA LEU A 27 -27.09 19.66 1.19
C LEU A 27 -26.68 20.47 2.41
N VAL A 28 -25.58 21.22 2.32
CA VAL A 28 -25.15 22.09 3.42
C VAL A 28 -25.99 23.34 3.40
N PRO A 29 -26.74 23.67 4.48
CA PRO A 29 -27.65 24.82 4.51
C PRO A 29 -26.94 26.12 4.21
N PRO A 30 -27.67 27.12 3.63
CA PRO A 30 -27.15 28.46 3.47
C PRO A 30 -26.96 29.15 4.84
N GLY A 31 -26.02 30.09 4.90
CA GLY A 31 -25.68 30.84 6.11
C GLY A 31 -24.28 30.46 6.64
N PRO A 32 -23.76 31.22 7.59
CA PRO A 32 -22.43 31.00 8.13
C PRO A 32 -22.38 29.73 8.99
N VAL A 33 -21.34 28.89 8.75
CA VAL A 33 -21.02 27.77 9.62
C VAL A 33 -19.87 28.17 10.53
N THR A 34 -20.11 28.08 11.83
CA THR A 34 -19.13 28.40 12.88
C THR A 34 -18.83 27.17 13.72
N GLY A 35 -17.76 27.21 14.53
CA GLY A 35 -17.46 26.11 15.45
C GLY A 35 -18.63 25.76 16.40
N GLU A 36 -19.47 26.75 16.75
CA GLU A 36 -20.62 26.55 17.64
C GLU A 36 -21.76 25.77 16.98
N ASN A 37 -22.02 25.98 15.68
CA ASN A 37 -23.12 25.35 14.98
C ASN A 37 -22.69 24.19 14.04
N ALA A 38 -21.40 23.98 13.85
CA ALA A 38 -20.87 23.01 12.88
C ALA A 38 -21.43 21.59 13.06
N VAL A 39 -21.52 21.10 14.29
CA VAL A 39 -22.08 19.78 14.60
C VAL A 39 -23.58 19.73 14.26
N ALA A 40 -24.33 20.78 14.58
CA ALA A 40 -25.75 20.85 14.25
C ALA A 40 -25.98 20.87 12.73
N VAL A 41 -25.13 21.60 11.99
CA VAL A 41 -25.16 21.62 10.53
C VAL A 41 -24.78 20.25 9.96
N LEU A 42 -23.70 19.64 10.44
CA LEU A 42 -23.26 18.30 9.99
C LEU A 42 -24.38 17.26 10.17
N ARG A 43 -25.04 17.24 11.33
CA ARG A 43 -26.11 16.28 11.65
C ARG A 43 -27.38 16.41 10.80
N ARG A 44 -27.57 17.52 10.12
CA ARG A 44 -28.65 17.67 9.13
C ARG A 44 -28.36 16.97 7.81
N LEU A 45 -27.08 16.66 7.54
CA LEU A 45 -26.70 15.94 6.33
C LEU A 45 -27.07 14.45 6.47
N PRO A 46 -27.51 13.82 5.38
CA PRO A 46 -27.75 12.37 5.38
C PRO A 46 -26.45 11.61 5.62
N LEU A 47 -26.56 10.40 6.16
CA LEU A 47 -25.42 9.49 6.24
C LEU A 47 -24.92 9.15 4.84
N LEU A 48 -23.64 9.36 4.60
CA LEU A 48 -22.97 9.00 3.37
C LEU A 48 -22.55 7.52 3.41
N ARG A 49 -23.34 6.67 2.79
CA ARG A 49 -23.05 5.23 2.74
C ARG A 49 -22.17 4.88 1.55
N ARG A 50 -21.45 3.78 1.63
CA ARG A 50 -20.52 3.30 0.60
C ARG A 50 -21.13 3.22 -0.81
N ALA A 51 -22.39 2.82 -0.92
CA ALA A 51 -23.11 2.78 -2.20
C ALA A 51 -23.25 4.20 -2.81
N ALA A 52 -23.61 5.18 -1.98
CA ALA A 52 -23.72 6.57 -2.39
C ALA A 52 -22.36 7.16 -2.82
N VAL A 53 -21.29 6.86 -2.08
CA VAL A 53 -19.94 7.29 -2.49
C VAL A 53 -19.57 6.73 -3.86
N ARG A 54 -19.99 5.51 -4.17
CA ARG A 54 -19.71 4.89 -5.47
C ARG A 54 -20.50 5.53 -6.61
N SER A 55 -21.79 5.78 -6.41
CA SER A 55 -22.66 6.39 -7.45
C SER A 55 -22.39 7.88 -7.64
N GLU A 56 -22.08 8.61 -6.58
CA GLU A 56 -21.86 10.05 -6.58
C GLU A 56 -20.38 10.46 -6.71
N ARG A 57 -19.47 9.49 -6.93
CA ARG A 57 -18.01 9.71 -6.89
C ARG A 57 -17.51 10.96 -7.63
N PRO A 58 -17.89 11.23 -8.88
CA PRO A 58 -17.43 12.44 -9.57
C PRO A 58 -17.92 13.74 -8.89
N ARG A 59 -19.10 13.71 -8.28
CA ARG A 59 -19.69 14.86 -7.59
C ARG A 59 -19.13 15.10 -6.19
N LEU A 60 -18.49 14.08 -5.58
CA LEU A 60 -17.82 14.17 -4.29
C LEU A 60 -16.40 14.74 -4.39
N TRP A 61 -15.85 14.87 -5.59
CA TRP A 61 -14.56 15.51 -5.79
C TRP A 61 -14.69 17.02 -5.73
N SER A 62 -13.71 17.66 -5.12
CA SER A 62 -13.64 19.12 -5.13
C SER A 62 -13.46 19.67 -6.54
N ALA A 63 -14.15 20.74 -6.86
CA ALA A 63 -13.91 21.52 -8.07
C ALA A 63 -12.66 22.40 -7.95
N GLU A 64 -12.13 22.57 -6.73
CA GLU A 64 -10.91 23.31 -6.45
C GLU A 64 -9.71 22.36 -6.32
N GLY A 65 -8.58 22.80 -6.83
CA GLY A 65 -7.33 22.05 -6.77
C GLY A 65 -7.02 21.27 -8.04
N ASP A 66 -5.82 20.68 -8.06
CA ASP A 66 -5.35 19.89 -9.19
C ASP A 66 -5.51 18.37 -8.90
N ALA A 67 -6.56 17.80 -9.48
CA ALA A 67 -6.86 16.36 -9.34
C ALA A 67 -5.70 15.42 -9.75
N ARG A 68 -4.72 15.93 -10.52
CA ARG A 68 -3.52 15.19 -10.93
C ARG A 68 -2.55 14.98 -9.78
N ARG A 69 -2.58 15.85 -8.78
CA ARG A 69 -1.73 15.79 -7.59
C ARG A 69 -2.33 14.92 -6.49
N TRP A 70 -3.60 14.57 -6.60
CA TRP A 70 -4.28 13.77 -5.59
C TRP A 70 -3.90 12.30 -5.67
N ARG A 71 -3.56 11.75 -4.53
CA ARG A 71 -3.28 10.32 -4.40
C ARG A 71 -4.59 9.53 -4.49
N ARG A 72 -4.65 8.58 -5.41
CA ARG A 72 -5.77 7.64 -5.50
C ARG A 72 -5.55 6.48 -4.55
N VAL A 73 -6.51 6.22 -3.69
CA VAL A 73 -6.51 5.12 -2.72
C VAL A 73 -7.72 4.22 -3.02
N HIS A 74 -7.47 2.93 -3.10
CA HIS A 74 -8.53 1.96 -3.32
C HIS A 74 -8.81 1.22 -2.02
N THR A 75 -10.08 1.24 -1.59
CA THR A 75 -10.50 0.54 -0.39
C THR A 75 -10.77 -0.92 -0.67
N THR A 76 -10.68 -1.73 0.37
CA THR A 76 -11.07 -3.13 0.32
C THR A 76 -12.60 -3.22 0.43
N GLY A 77 -13.31 -3.38 -0.70
CA GLY A 77 -14.79 -3.46 -0.68
C GLY A 77 -15.33 -4.72 -0.02
N THR A 78 -16.27 -4.57 0.93
CA THR A 78 -17.06 -5.68 1.51
C THR A 78 -17.98 -6.34 0.50
N THR A 79 -18.31 -5.66 -0.61
CA THR A 79 -19.26 -6.07 -1.65
C THR A 79 -18.62 -6.40 -2.99
N GLY A 80 -17.30 -6.64 -3.01
CA GLY A 80 -16.55 -7.10 -4.18
C GLY A 80 -15.85 -6.02 -4.99
N ALA A 81 -16.43 -4.83 -5.23
CA ALA A 81 -15.77 -3.77 -5.97
C ALA A 81 -15.04 -2.77 -5.05
N PRO A 82 -13.76 -2.45 -5.29
CA PRO A 82 -13.02 -1.44 -4.55
C PRO A 82 -13.71 -0.07 -4.67
N LEU A 83 -13.67 0.72 -3.60
CA LEU A 83 -14.03 2.12 -3.65
C LEU A 83 -12.75 2.94 -3.90
N GLU A 84 -12.74 3.76 -4.92
CA GLU A 84 -11.67 4.71 -5.15
C GLU A 84 -11.95 6.01 -4.40
N VAL A 85 -11.01 6.43 -3.60
CA VAL A 85 -11.01 7.70 -2.87
C VAL A 85 -9.78 8.49 -3.28
N VAL A 86 -9.90 9.80 -3.39
CA VAL A 86 -8.78 10.69 -3.63
C VAL A 86 -8.40 11.45 -2.36
N VAL A 87 -7.09 11.58 -2.14
CA VAL A 87 -6.52 12.16 -0.92
C VAL A 87 -5.49 13.21 -1.32
N ASP A 88 -5.60 14.41 -0.77
CA ASP A 88 -4.65 15.49 -1.00
C ASP A 88 -3.37 15.36 -0.14
N ASP A 89 -2.40 16.23 -0.40
CA ASP A 89 -1.12 16.22 0.31
C ASP A 89 -1.28 16.59 1.80
N ALA A 90 -2.25 17.47 2.12
CA ALA A 90 -2.51 17.88 3.50
C ALA A 90 -3.03 16.71 4.35
N ALA A 91 -3.94 15.91 3.80
CA ALA A 91 -4.45 14.71 4.48
C ALA A 91 -3.37 13.65 4.65
N GLN A 92 -2.50 13.45 3.64
CA GLN A 92 -1.35 12.56 3.77
C GLN A 92 -0.37 13.01 4.85
N HIS A 93 -0.11 14.34 4.93
CA HIS A 93 0.71 14.91 6.00
C HIS A 93 0.09 14.68 7.37
N ALA A 94 -1.21 14.95 7.51
CA ALA A 94 -1.94 14.76 8.78
C ALA A 94 -1.90 13.31 9.26
N GLU A 95 -2.06 12.34 8.35
CA GLU A 95 -1.96 10.91 8.65
C GLU A 95 -0.57 10.54 9.18
N ARG A 96 0.49 10.99 8.52
CA ARG A 96 1.87 10.77 8.97
C ARG A 96 2.14 11.41 10.33
N ALA A 97 1.69 12.64 10.52
CA ALA A 97 1.83 13.35 11.79
C ALA A 97 1.09 12.65 12.93
N ALA A 98 -0.10 12.10 12.69
CA ALA A 98 -0.86 11.32 13.66
C ALA A 98 -0.12 10.03 14.06
N LEU A 99 0.41 9.28 13.08
CA LEU A 99 1.23 8.10 13.33
C LEU A 99 2.43 8.41 14.22
N LEU A 100 3.12 9.51 13.92
CA LEU A 100 4.28 9.94 14.70
C LEU A 100 3.93 10.35 16.13
N ARG A 101 2.87 11.14 16.28
CA ARG A 101 2.38 11.49 17.62
C ARG A 101 2.08 10.24 18.43
N HIS A 102 1.45 9.25 17.81
CA HIS A 102 1.14 7.99 18.46
C HIS A 102 2.41 7.21 18.85
N ALA A 103 3.34 7.01 17.92
CA ALA A 103 4.60 6.32 18.19
C ALA A 103 5.44 7.01 19.27
N ARG A 104 5.59 8.34 19.21
CA ARG A 104 6.34 9.13 20.20
C ARG A 104 5.77 9.02 21.62
N ARG A 105 4.46 8.89 21.77
CA ARG A 105 3.81 8.68 23.06
C ARG A 105 4.24 7.38 23.73
N HIS A 106 4.37 6.32 22.96
CA HIS A 106 4.82 5.02 23.47
C HIS A 106 6.33 4.95 23.72
N LEU A 107 7.11 5.85 23.11
CA LEU A 107 8.57 5.82 23.14
C LEU A 107 9.22 6.90 24.02
N GLY A 108 8.42 7.63 24.80
CA GLY A 108 8.94 8.62 25.74
C GLY A 108 9.57 9.86 25.09
N GLY A 109 9.12 10.27 23.89
CA GLY A 109 9.44 11.57 23.30
C GLY A 109 10.72 11.66 22.44
N HIS A 110 11.27 10.55 21.99
CA HIS A 110 12.44 10.57 21.09
C HIS A 110 12.16 11.30 19.76
N SER A 111 13.10 12.13 19.32
CA SER A 111 12.95 13.01 18.17
C SER A 111 13.06 12.28 16.81
N ALA A 112 14.04 11.39 16.65
CA ALA A 112 14.24 10.64 15.41
C ALA A 112 13.55 9.27 15.47
N LEU A 113 12.71 8.96 14.49
CA LEU A 113 11.97 7.69 14.42
C LEU A 113 12.13 7.04 13.06
N ALA A 114 12.58 5.79 13.08
CA ALA A 114 12.51 4.90 11.92
C ALA A 114 11.24 4.05 12.02
N ILE A 115 10.31 4.27 11.10
CA ILE A 115 9.07 3.50 11.01
C ILE A 115 9.14 2.58 9.80
N THR A 116 9.05 1.29 10.04
CA THR A 116 9.01 0.29 8.98
C THR A 116 7.59 -0.25 8.83
N HIS A 117 6.96 0.03 7.70
CA HIS A 117 5.68 -0.58 7.34
C HIS A 117 5.93 -1.93 6.68
N LEU A 118 5.66 -2.99 7.42
CA LEU A 118 5.79 -4.36 6.92
C LEU A 118 4.58 -4.74 6.08
N THR A 119 4.84 -5.29 4.91
CA THR A 119 3.81 -5.86 4.04
C THR A 119 4.25 -7.23 3.56
N LEU A 120 3.29 -8.06 3.26
CA LEU A 120 3.51 -9.32 2.56
C LEU A 120 2.60 -9.31 1.34
N HIS A 121 3.12 -8.80 0.22
CA HIS A 121 2.31 -8.55 -0.97
C HIS A 121 3.10 -8.94 -2.22
N LEU A 122 2.61 -9.89 -2.98
CA LEU A 122 3.33 -10.45 -4.13
C LEU A 122 3.62 -9.41 -5.22
N ALA A 123 2.73 -8.44 -5.38
CA ALA A 123 2.81 -7.42 -6.44
C ALA A 123 3.47 -6.09 -6.01
N SER A 124 3.98 -5.96 -4.78
CA SER A 124 4.54 -4.69 -4.32
C SER A 124 6.05 -4.75 -4.08
N THR A 125 6.73 -3.65 -4.36
CA THR A 125 8.16 -3.49 -4.10
C THR A 125 8.41 -2.87 -2.73
N SER A 126 9.56 -3.16 -2.14
CA SER A 126 10.08 -2.44 -0.97
C SER A 126 10.53 -1.04 -1.40
N ARG A 127 10.34 -0.05 -0.55
CA ARG A 127 10.83 1.32 -0.78
C ARG A 127 11.03 2.05 0.53
N ALA A 128 12.06 2.86 0.59
CA ALA A 128 12.26 3.82 1.66
C ALA A 128 11.89 5.22 1.18
N SER A 129 11.32 6.03 2.03
CA SER A 129 11.04 7.44 1.78
C SER A 129 11.17 8.23 3.07
N VAL A 130 11.65 9.46 2.95
CA VAL A 130 11.54 10.43 4.04
C VAL A 130 10.59 11.50 3.55
N PRO A 131 9.47 11.72 4.25
CA PRO A 131 8.55 12.77 3.88
C PRO A 131 9.24 14.14 3.97
N PRO A 132 9.10 15.02 2.96
CA PRO A 132 9.75 16.34 2.97
C PRO A 132 9.35 17.20 4.16
N ASP A 133 8.17 16.97 4.67
CA ASP A 133 7.52 17.64 5.79
C ASP A 133 7.92 17.08 7.16
N LEU A 134 8.65 15.97 7.20
CA LEU A 134 9.04 15.26 8.41
C LEU A 134 10.51 14.78 8.30
N PRO A 135 11.48 15.70 8.34
CA PRO A 135 12.89 15.41 8.04
C PRO A 135 13.54 14.44 9.04
N ASP A 136 12.99 14.30 10.23
CA ASP A 136 13.51 13.43 11.29
C ASP A 136 12.82 12.04 11.29
N VAL A 137 12.04 11.74 10.25
CA VAL A 137 11.25 10.52 10.19
C VAL A 137 11.49 9.76 8.91
N ALA A 138 11.87 8.55 9.12
CA ALA A 138 12.02 7.59 8.07
C ALA A 138 10.83 6.66 7.95
N LEU A 139 10.27 6.59 6.78
CA LEU A 139 9.24 5.62 6.44
C LEU A 139 9.82 4.60 5.48
N VAL A 140 9.94 3.37 5.92
CA VAL A 140 10.31 2.24 5.07
C VAL A 140 9.07 1.38 4.85
N LYS A 141 8.67 1.19 3.60
CA LYS A 141 7.76 0.11 3.25
C LYS A 141 8.61 -1.10 2.88
N TRP A 142 8.58 -2.12 3.69
CA TRP A 142 9.31 -3.35 3.45
C TRP A 142 8.35 -4.49 3.11
N ASN A 143 8.45 -4.99 1.90
CA ASN A 143 7.71 -6.15 1.46
C ASN A 143 8.53 -7.42 1.76
N LEU A 144 8.00 -8.24 2.65
CA LEU A 144 8.67 -9.45 3.14
C LEU A 144 8.61 -10.63 2.15
N SER A 145 7.92 -10.53 1.03
CA SER A 145 7.69 -11.66 0.12
C SER A 145 8.98 -12.34 -0.36
N ARG A 146 10.05 -11.58 -0.57
CA ARG A 146 11.38 -12.14 -0.92
C ARG A 146 12.07 -12.75 0.29
N ALA A 147 12.09 -12.06 1.41
CA ALA A 147 12.68 -12.56 2.64
C ALA A 147 11.99 -13.86 3.09
N TRP A 148 10.68 -13.98 2.83
CA TRP A 148 9.92 -15.17 3.20
C TRP A 148 10.39 -16.46 2.57
N GLN A 149 11.15 -16.41 1.48
CA GLN A 149 11.68 -17.58 0.77
C GLN A 149 13.04 -18.03 1.25
N LEU A 150 13.67 -17.24 2.10
CA LEU A 150 14.96 -17.59 2.69
C LEU A 150 14.81 -18.74 3.69
N PRO A 151 15.84 -19.57 3.87
CA PRO A 151 15.95 -20.48 5.00
C PRO A 151 15.75 -19.73 6.33
N ASP A 152 15.30 -20.42 7.37
CA ASP A 152 14.89 -19.77 8.62
C ASP A 152 15.99 -18.96 9.29
N ASP A 153 17.23 -19.42 9.25
CA ASP A 153 18.37 -18.69 9.82
C ASP A 153 18.67 -17.40 9.06
N GLU A 154 18.65 -17.44 7.73
CA GLU A 154 18.82 -16.26 6.88
C GLU A 154 17.63 -15.31 7.04
N PHE A 155 16.40 -15.85 7.12
CA PHE A 155 15.19 -15.07 7.36
C PHE A 155 15.27 -14.31 8.68
N ARG A 156 15.67 -14.99 9.78
CA ARG A 156 15.88 -14.35 11.09
C ARG A 156 16.96 -13.28 11.03
N SER A 157 18.07 -13.56 10.36
CA SER A 157 19.18 -12.60 10.18
C SER A 157 18.70 -11.33 9.48
N VAL A 158 17.97 -11.47 8.37
CA VAL A 158 17.42 -10.33 7.62
C VAL A 158 16.40 -9.53 8.45
N LEU A 159 15.56 -10.21 9.23
CA LEU A 159 14.61 -9.54 10.12
C LEU A 159 15.30 -8.85 11.32
N GLY A 160 16.54 -9.16 11.59
CA GLY A 160 17.35 -8.43 12.58
C GLY A 160 17.43 -6.93 12.31
N GLU A 161 17.23 -6.49 11.05
CA GLU A 161 17.12 -5.08 10.68
C GLU A 161 15.93 -4.35 11.34
N LEU A 162 14.96 -5.08 11.89
CA LEU A 162 13.82 -4.50 12.61
C LEU A 162 14.14 -4.11 14.06
N ARG A 163 15.31 -4.52 14.54
CA ARG A 163 15.75 -4.19 15.90
C ARG A 163 15.76 -2.67 16.12
N GLY A 164 15.13 -2.24 17.21
CA GLY A 164 15.09 -0.85 17.62
C GLY A 164 14.19 0.07 16.76
N LYS A 165 13.44 -0.47 15.78
CA LYS A 165 12.52 0.29 14.93
C LYS A 165 11.08 0.25 15.44
N VAL A 166 10.28 1.21 14.97
CA VAL A 166 8.82 1.14 15.06
C VAL A 166 8.31 0.36 13.85
N ILE A 167 7.51 -0.66 14.08
CA ILE A 167 6.90 -1.46 13.03
C ILE A 167 5.42 -1.11 12.92
N THR A 168 4.96 -0.73 11.73
CA THR A 168 3.53 -0.70 11.42
C THR A 168 3.19 -1.88 10.53
N VAL A 169 2.12 -2.60 10.85
CA VAL A 169 1.85 -3.88 10.18
C VAL A 169 0.39 -4.28 10.32
N MET A 170 -0.12 -5.03 9.35
CA MET A 170 -1.42 -5.68 9.47
C MET A 170 -1.34 -6.88 10.43
N PRO A 171 -2.33 -7.09 11.28
CA PRO A 171 -2.42 -8.26 12.17
C PRO A 171 -2.15 -9.60 11.48
N SER A 172 -2.70 -9.82 10.29
CA SER A 172 -2.50 -11.04 9.52
C SER A 172 -1.02 -11.32 9.15
N VAL A 173 -0.29 -10.27 8.78
CA VAL A 173 1.16 -10.38 8.48
C VAL A 173 1.95 -10.67 9.75
N MET A 174 1.59 -10.01 10.85
CA MET A 174 2.27 -10.23 12.13
C MET A 174 2.00 -11.63 12.68
N ALA A 175 0.78 -12.14 12.53
CA ALA A 175 0.45 -13.52 12.90
C ALA A 175 1.34 -14.53 12.15
N ALA A 176 1.49 -14.34 10.83
CA ALA A 176 2.35 -15.18 10.02
C ALA A 176 3.84 -15.11 10.45
N LEU A 177 4.31 -13.93 10.85
CA LEU A 177 5.66 -13.77 11.40
C LEU A 177 5.82 -14.51 12.72
N CYS A 178 4.85 -14.41 13.64
CA CYS A 178 4.86 -15.14 14.90
C CYS A 178 4.86 -16.66 14.69
N ASP A 179 4.04 -17.15 13.75
CA ASP A 179 3.98 -18.59 13.42
C ASP A 179 5.35 -19.10 12.93
N ARG A 180 6.05 -18.31 12.12
CA ARG A 180 7.33 -18.71 11.56
C ARG A 180 8.51 -18.56 12.51
N LEU A 181 8.50 -17.50 13.33
CA LEU A 181 9.61 -17.17 14.22
C LEU A 181 9.56 -17.92 15.55
N GLY A 182 8.36 -18.22 16.05
CA GLY A 182 8.17 -18.73 17.40
C GLY A 182 8.43 -17.68 18.49
N PRO A 183 8.32 -18.06 19.76
CA PRO A 183 8.61 -17.19 20.89
C PRO A 183 10.08 -16.80 20.95
N SER A 184 10.39 -15.67 21.58
CA SER A 184 11.74 -15.15 21.83
C SER A 184 12.63 -15.15 20.59
N SER A 185 12.12 -14.51 19.51
CA SER A 185 12.81 -14.51 18.20
C SER A 185 14.17 -13.81 18.19
N GLY A 186 14.50 -13.05 19.24
CA GLY A 186 15.68 -12.20 19.32
C GLY A 186 15.60 -10.93 18.46
N ILE A 187 14.49 -10.72 17.73
CA ILE A 187 14.20 -9.50 16.98
C ILE A 187 13.44 -8.56 17.93
N ALA A 188 14.07 -7.50 18.38
CA ALA A 188 13.52 -6.60 19.40
C ALA A 188 13.20 -5.22 18.78
N PRO A 189 12.06 -5.04 18.08
CA PRO A 189 11.61 -3.73 17.66
C PRO A 189 11.26 -2.89 18.91
N ARG A 190 11.24 -1.56 18.76
CA ARG A 190 10.87 -0.68 19.87
C ARG A 190 9.37 -0.63 20.13
N LEU A 191 8.58 -0.82 19.06
CA LEU A 191 7.11 -0.76 19.12
C LEU A 191 6.52 -1.46 17.90
N VAL A 192 5.49 -2.27 18.13
CA VAL A 192 4.63 -2.79 17.05
C VAL A 192 3.30 -2.05 17.08
N VAL A 193 2.92 -1.48 15.94
CA VAL A 193 1.66 -0.75 15.72
C VAL A 193 0.81 -1.55 14.74
N LEU A 194 -0.24 -2.16 15.22
CA LEU A 194 -1.19 -2.92 14.41
C LEU A 194 -2.22 -1.97 13.76
N SER A 195 -2.56 -2.20 12.51
CA SER A 195 -3.59 -1.39 11.84
C SER A 195 -4.28 -2.12 10.70
N GLY A 196 -5.49 -1.65 10.40
CA GLY A 196 -6.23 -2.02 9.21
C GLY A 196 -6.95 -3.36 9.24
N GLU A 197 -6.88 -4.13 10.31
CA GLU A 197 -7.60 -5.37 10.57
C GLU A 197 -7.95 -5.47 12.03
N GLN A 198 -9.00 -6.23 12.34
CA GLN A 198 -9.28 -6.64 13.72
C GLN A 198 -8.35 -7.79 14.11
N PHE A 199 -8.08 -7.92 15.39
CA PHE A 199 -7.24 -8.97 15.94
C PHE A 199 -7.69 -9.35 17.36
N THR A 200 -7.26 -10.52 17.82
CA THR A 200 -7.60 -11.05 19.15
C THR A 200 -6.54 -10.66 20.20
N ALA A 201 -6.92 -10.71 21.47
CA ALA A 201 -5.96 -10.55 22.57
C ALA A 201 -4.83 -11.58 22.48
N GLY A 202 -5.13 -12.83 22.16
CA GLY A 202 -4.14 -13.89 21.99
C GLY A 202 -3.11 -13.61 20.88
N LEU A 203 -3.46 -12.88 19.82
CA LEU A 203 -2.46 -12.44 18.85
C LEU A 203 -1.52 -11.40 19.46
N ARG A 204 -2.02 -10.47 20.27
CA ARG A 204 -1.20 -9.48 20.99
C ARG A 204 -0.17 -10.16 21.89
N GLU A 205 -0.64 -11.12 22.68
CA GLU A 205 0.22 -11.90 23.60
C GLU A 205 1.32 -12.62 22.81
N ARG A 206 0.97 -13.31 21.72
CA ARG A 206 1.95 -13.97 20.84
C ARG A 206 2.96 -13.00 20.24
N ILE A 207 2.54 -11.79 19.83
CA ILE A 207 3.46 -10.77 19.30
C ILE A 207 4.44 -10.35 20.41
N GLN A 208 3.94 -10.13 21.62
CA GLN A 208 4.78 -9.77 22.78
C GLN A 208 5.76 -10.88 23.14
N GLU A 209 5.35 -12.15 23.09
CA GLU A 209 6.22 -13.31 23.30
C GLU A 209 7.26 -13.46 22.21
N THR A 210 6.90 -13.20 20.95
CA THR A 210 7.81 -13.37 19.81
C THR A 210 8.85 -12.24 19.73
N PHE A 211 8.46 -11.00 19.96
CA PHE A 211 9.26 -9.82 19.68
C PHE A 211 9.72 -9.07 20.95
N GLU A 212 9.23 -9.44 22.12
CA GLU A 212 9.60 -8.86 23.41
C GLU A 212 9.49 -7.32 23.43
N CYS A 213 8.41 -6.78 22.84
CA CYS A 213 8.21 -5.34 22.67
C CYS A 213 6.76 -4.90 22.94
N PRO A 214 6.53 -3.61 23.22
CA PRO A 214 5.19 -3.07 23.33
C PRO A 214 4.39 -3.22 22.03
N VAL A 215 3.08 -3.49 22.16
CA VAL A 215 2.14 -3.60 21.04
C VAL A 215 0.98 -2.64 21.25
N THR A 216 0.64 -1.88 20.23
CA THR A 216 -0.51 -0.96 20.21
C THR A 216 -1.24 -1.04 18.87
N ALA A 217 -2.39 -0.39 18.77
CA ALA A 217 -3.19 -0.40 17.56
C ALA A 217 -3.67 0.98 17.12
N LEU A 218 -3.93 1.12 15.82
CA LEU A 218 -4.56 2.27 15.21
C LEU A 218 -5.85 1.84 14.51
N TYR A 219 -6.91 2.59 14.72
CA TYR A 219 -8.09 2.50 13.88
C TYR A 219 -7.88 3.38 12.66
N THR A 220 -7.74 2.73 11.51
CA THR A 220 -7.42 3.39 10.23
C THR A 220 -8.42 3.02 9.17
N LEU A 221 -8.77 3.99 8.34
CA LEU A 221 -9.62 3.81 7.18
C LEU A 221 -8.87 4.30 5.93
N ALA A 222 -8.96 3.57 4.85
CA ALA A 222 -8.38 4.03 3.58
C ALA A 222 -9.01 5.36 3.11
N GLU A 223 -10.27 5.60 3.50
CA GLU A 223 -11.06 6.78 3.19
C GLU A 223 -10.74 8.01 4.07
N ALA A 224 -10.20 7.77 5.27
CA ALA A 224 -10.06 8.82 6.29
C ALA A 224 -8.68 8.88 6.95
N GLY A 225 -7.77 7.96 6.64
CA GLY A 225 -6.48 7.83 7.32
C GLY A 225 -6.64 7.30 8.76
N ILE A 226 -5.83 7.83 9.68
CA ILE A 226 -5.90 7.46 11.11
C ILE A 226 -7.03 8.24 11.77
N VAL A 227 -8.04 7.54 12.26
CA VAL A 227 -9.22 8.14 12.90
C VAL A 227 -9.22 8.01 14.42
N ALA A 228 -8.55 6.98 14.96
CA ALA A 228 -8.38 6.82 16.41
C ALA A 228 -7.14 5.97 16.73
N HIS A 229 -6.67 6.08 17.95
CA HIS A 229 -5.50 5.35 18.46
C HIS A 229 -5.84 4.66 19.76
N GLU A 230 -5.38 3.43 19.91
CA GLU A 230 -5.60 2.62 21.09
C GLU A 230 -4.98 3.25 22.35
N CYS A 231 -5.68 3.17 23.44
CA CYS A 231 -5.18 3.51 24.75
C CYS A 231 -4.52 2.29 25.40
N GLY A 232 -3.25 2.40 25.76
CA GLY A 232 -2.53 1.32 26.43
C GLY A 232 -3.10 0.92 27.79
N GLU A 233 -3.87 1.79 28.45
CA GLU A 233 -4.45 1.55 29.77
C GLU A 233 -5.81 0.86 29.73
N SER A 234 -6.65 1.22 28.76
CA SER A 234 -8.05 0.77 28.75
C SER A 234 -8.39 -0.14 27.56
N GLY A 235 -7.51 -0.27 26.56
CA GLY A 235 -7.80 -1.00 25.32
C GLY A 235 -8.85 -0.34 24.41
N THR A 236 -9.44 0.80 24.85
CA THR A 236 -10.36 1.60 24.03
C THR A 236 -9.58 2.56 23.13
N TYR A 237 -10.25 3.17 22.15
CA TYR A 237 -9.62 4.06 21.19
C TYR A 237 -9.92 5.52 21.50
N HIS A 238 -8.91 6.35 21.68
CA HIS A 238 -9.05 7.81 21.69
C HIS A 238 -9.16 8.32 20.25
N VAL A 239 -10.13 9.17 20.00
CA VAL A 239 -10.32 9.79 18.66
C VAL A 239 -9.15 10.70 18.31
N GLU A 240 -8.69 10.65 17.08
CA GLU A 240 -7.69 11.59 16.54
C GLU A 240 -8.41 12.87 16.06
N GLU A 241 -8.81 13.71 17.00
CA GLU A 241 -9.64 14.90 16.77
C GLU A 241 -9.01 15.93 15.81
N THR A 242 -7.71 15.85 15.54
CA THR A 242 -7.06 16.71 14.55
C THR A 242 -7.24 16.22 13.11
N GLY A 243 -7.61 14.96 12.93
CA GLY A 243 -7.76 14.31 11.62
C GLY A 243 -9.20 13.91 11.29
N ALA A 244 -10.03 13.64 12.30
CA ALA A 244 -11.38 13.13 12.08
C ALA A 244 -12.37 13.57 13.16
N PHE A 245 -13.62 13.79 12.74
CA PHE A 245 -14.77 13.89 13.62
C PHE A 245 -15.56 12.59 13.52
N LEU A 246 -15.83 11.96 14.67
CA LEU A 246 -16.55 10.68 14.74
C LEU A 246 -17.92 10.85 15.39
N GLU A 247 -18.88 10.06 14.92
CA GLU A 247 -20.19 9.89 15.52
C GLU A 247 -20.47 8.40 15.66
N VAL A 248 -21.17 8.00 16.72
CA VAL A 248 -21.83 6.69 16.80
C VAL A 248 -23.31 6.96 16.59
N VAL A 249 -23.88 6.38 15.55
CA VAL A 249 -25.22 6.74 15.08
C VAL A 249 -26.15 5.53 14.95
N GLY A 250 -27.43 5.78 15.14
CA GLY A 250 -28.49 4.82 14.86
C GLY A 250 -28.73 4.64 13.35
N GLU A 251 -29.71 3.81 13.03
CA GLU A 251 -30.07 3.49 11.63
C GLU A 251 -30.45 4.73 10.82
N TRP A 252 -31.09 5.71 11.46
CA TRP A 252 -31.59 6.96 10.85
C TRP A 252 -30.59 8.12 10.91
N GLY A 253 -29.40 7.87 11.49
CA GLY A 253 -28.35 8.88 11.59
C GLY A 253 -28.41 9.75 12.84
N ASP A 254 -29.31 9.46 13.78
CA ASP A 254 -29.37 10.09 15.08
C ASP A 254 -28.17 9.68 15.94
N PRO A 255 -27.52 10.61 16.66
CA PRO A 255 -26.41 10.30 17.55
C PRO A 255 -26.87 9.44 18.72
N LEU A 256 -26.11 8.41 19.03
CA LEU A 256 -26.39 7.52 20.15
C LEU A 256 -25.63 7.93 21.41
N PRO A 257 -26.22 7.74 22.59
CA PRO A 257 -25.55 8.04 23.86
C PRO A 257 -24.43 7.00 24.16
N PRO A 258 -23.52 7.31 25.10
CA PRO A 258 -22.55 6.35 25.58
C PRO A 258 -23.20 5.02 26.03
N GLY A 259 -22.49 3.92 25.81
CA GLY A 259 -22.95 2.56 26.13
C GLY A 259 -23.90 1.95 25.10
N VAL A 260 -24.37 2.70 24.10
CA VAL A 260 -25.27 2.20 23.06
C VAL A 260 -24.50 1.95 21.75
N ALA A 261 -24.62 0.73 21.22
CA ALA A 261 -23.94 0.31 20.00
C ALA A 261 -24.61 0.88 18.75
N GLY A 262 -23.81 1.44 17.83
CA GLY A 262 -24.28 2.00 16.58
C GLY A 262 -23.29 1.90 15.45
N ASP A 263 -23.65 2.49 14.29
CA ASP A 263 -22.74 2.65 13.16
C ASP A 263 -21.71 3.74 13.46
N VAL A 264 -20.45 3.49 13.12
CA VAL A 264 -19.42 4.54 13.20
C VAL A 264 -19.48 5.39 11.93
N ALA A 265 -19.87 6.65 12.08
CA ALA A 265 -19.83 7.64 11.02
C ALA A 265 -18.59 8.52 11.18
N VAL A 266 -17.81 8.64 10.11
CA VAL A 266 -16.53 9.35 10.10
C VAL A 266 -16.62 10.56 9.16
N THR A 267 -16.17 11.72 9.64
CA THR A 267 -15.94 12.91 8.83
C THR A 267 -14.45 13.24 8.88
N PRO A 268 -13.65 12.88 7.83
CA PRO A 268 -12.24 13.28 7.74
C PRO A 268 -12.14 14.81 7.66
N LEU A 269 -11.42 15.45 8.60
CA LEU A 269 -11.40 16.91 8.72
C LEU A 269 -10.44 17.61 7.77
N VAL A 270 -9.43 16.89 7.24
CA VAL A 270 -8.32 17.51 6.52
C VAL A 270 -8.41 17.31 5.01
N ASN A 271 -8.95 16.18 4.54
CA ASN A 271 -9.00 15.88 3.11
C ASN A 271 -10.00 16.78 2.38
N ARG A 272 -9.51 17.73 1.60
CA ARG A 272 -10.32 18.63 0.77
C ARG A 272 -10.51 18.13 -0.66
N ALA A 273 -9.70 17.17 -1.12
CA ALA A 273 -9.84 16.60 -2.46
C ALA A 273 -11.18 15.86 -2.64
N MET A 274 -11.59 15.11 -1.61
CA MET A 274 -12.85 14.36 -1.57
C MET A 274 -13.36 14.33 -0.13
N PRO A 275 -14.01 15.39 0.34
CA PRO A 275 -14.62 15.41 1.66
C PRO A 275 -15.70 14.34 1.77
N LEU A 276 -15.62 13.50 2.81
CA LEU A 276 -16.61 12.47 3.10
C LEU A 276 -17.32 12.85 4.42
N LEU A 277 -18.42 13.61 4.31
CA LEU A 277 -19.15 14.05 5.50
C LEU A 277 -20.09 12.95 5.97
N ARG A 278 -20.02 12.57 7.25
CA ARG A 278 -20.80 11.50 7.88
C ARG A 278 -20.71 10.14 7.17
N TYR A 279 -19.51 9.76 6.76
CA TYR A 279 -19.28 8.51 6.04
C TYR A 279 -19.37 7.29 6.95
N VAL A 280 -20.28 6.38 6.60
CA VAL A 280 -20.46 5.07 7.29
C VAL A 280 -19.79 3.98 6.48
N ASN A 281 -18.71 3.41 7.05
CA ASN A 281 -17.93 2.36 6.41
C ASN A 281 -18.45 0.94 6.71
N GLY A 282 -19.36 0.81 7.69
CA GLY A 282 -19.93 -0.46 8.15
C GLY A 282 -19.34 -0.97 9.48
N ASP A 283 -18.37 -0.26 10.06
CA ASP A 283 -17.88 -0.60 11.40
C ASP A 283 -18.90 -0.17 12.47
N LYS A 284 -18.94 -0.92 13.57
CA LYS A 284 -19.78 -0.65 14.72
C LYS A 284 -18.92 -0.25 15.91
N GLY A 285 -19.46 0.64 16.74
CA GLY A 285 -18.78 1.10 17.94
C GLY A 285 -19.73 1.54 19.04
N VAL A 286 -19.14 1.80 20.19
CA VAL A 286 -19.82 2.32 21.38
C VAL A 286 -18.99 3.45 21.96
N TRP A 287 -19.62 4.58 22.26
CA TRP A 287 -18.98 5.62 23.05
C TRP A 287 -18.75 5.16 24.49
N VAL A 288 -17.51 5.30 24.97
CA VAL A 288 -17.15 4.97 26.35
C VAL A 288 -17.26 6.22 27.21
N ASP A 289 -18.07 6.16 28.24
CA ASP A 289 -18.27 7.27 29.17
C ASP A 289 -17.15 7.40 30.22
N GLY A 290 -17.08 8.56 30.84
CA GLY A 290 -16.16 8.86 31.92
C GLY A 290 -14.70 9.13 31.51
N PRO A 291 -13.84 9.53 32.45
CA PRO A 291 -12.44 9.82 32.20
C PRO A 291 -11.63 8.54 31.92
N CYS A 292 -10.57 8.66 31.12
CA CYS A 292 -9.62 7.57 30.91
C CYS A 292 -8.52 7.58 31.99
N GLY A 293 -8.09 6.39 32.46
CA GLY A 293 -6.95 6.24 33.38
C GLY A 293 -5.66 6.89 32.84
N CYS A 294 -5.48 6.93 31.51
CA CYS A 294 -4.35 7.61 30.87
C CYS A 294 -4.40 9.16 30.96
N ARG A 295 -5.46 9.73 31.55
CA ARG A 295 -5.70 11.17 31.76
C ARG A 295 -5.77 12.02 30.49
N ARG A 296 -5.90 11.40 29.31
CA ARG A 296 -6.13 12.16 28.06
C ARG A 296 -7.58 12.65 28.01
N PRO A 297 -7.78 13.90 27.64
CA PRO A 297 -9.12 14.40 27.31
C PRO A 297 -9.59 13.84 25.97
N GLY A 298 -10.87 14.00 25.67
CA GLY A 298 -11.48 13.69 24.40
C GLY A 298 -12.28 12.38 24.42
N PRO A 299 -13.09 12.17 23.36
CA PRO A 299 -13.99 11.04 23.28
C PRO A 299 -13.24 9.72 23.08
N ARG A 300 -13.80 8.67 23.66
CA ARG A 300 -13.28 7.31 23.56
C ARG A 300 -14.29 6.40 22.90
N LEU A 301 -13.80 5.60 21.95
CA LEU A 301 -14.57 4.64 21.20
C LEU A 301 -14.12 3.22 21.55
N GLU A 302 -15.06 2.35 21.85
CA GLU A 302 -14.86 0.92 21.79
C GLU A 302 -15.33 0.43 20.41
N LEU A 303 -14.41 -0.16 19.65
CA LEU A 303 -14.75 -0.79 18.37
C LEU A 303 -15.31 -2.18 18.63
N LEU A 304 -16.52 -2.40 18.20
CA LEU A 304 -17.13 -3.70 18.32
C LEU A 304 -16.60 -4.62 17.22
N ALA A 305 -16.26 -5.86 17.60
CA ALA A 305 -16.01 -6.89 16.63
C ALA A 305 -17.22 -7.00 15.69
N ALA A 306 -16.96 -7.11 14.41
CA ALA A 306 -18.04 -7.28 13.44
C ALA A 306 -18.89 -8.45 13.85
N ARG A 307 -20.16 -8.17 14.18
CA ARG A 307 -21.10 -9.22 14.58
C ARG A 307 -21.18 -10.26 13.47
N THR A 308 -21.27 -11.51 13.88
CA THR A 308 -21.36 -12.73 13.07
C THR A 308 -22.46 -12.73 12.00
N GLN A 309 -23.41 -11.79 12.03
CA GLN A 309 -24.53 -11.72 11.08
C GLN A 309 -24.15 -11.64 9.60
N HIS A 310 -22.90 -11.30 9.28
CA HIS A 310 -22.39 -11.25 7.90
C HIS A 310 -21.04 -11.97 7.77
N ALA A 311 -20.64 -12.75 8.77
CA ALA A 311 -19.44 -13.57 8.67
C ALA A 311 -19.68 -14.73 7.71
N LEU A 312 -18.71 -14.97 6.83
CA LEU A 312 -18.71 -16.14 5.96
C LEU A 312 -18.37 -17.40 6.75
N VAL A 313 -17.51 -17.23 7.75
CA VAL A 313 -17.06 -18.29 8.67
C VAL A 313 -16.86 -17.67 10.04
N THR A 314 -17.24 -18.39 11.10
CA THR A 314 -17.12 -17.93 12.49
C THR A 314 -16.22 -18.86 13.29
N GLY A 315 -15.35 -18.29 14.13
CA GLY A 315 -14.51 -19.03 15.06
C GLY A 315 -15.22 -19.33 16.40
N PRO A 316 -14.62 -20.20 17.23
CA PRO A 316 -15.16 -20.54 18.54
C PRO A 316 -15.17 -19.35 19.52
N ASN A 317 -14.34 -18.34 19.29
CA ASN A 317 -14.31 -17.09 20.04
C ASN A 317 -15.41 -16.08 19.66
N GLY A 318 -16.32 -16.45 18.76
CA GLY A 318 -17.40 -15.59 18.26
C GLY A 318 -16.94 -14.55 17.21
N HIS A 319 -15.66 -14.52 16.85
CA HIS A 319 -15.15 -13.68 15.76
C HIS A 319 -15.38 -14.36 14.42
N GLY A 320 -15.58 -13.56 13.37
CA GLY A 320 -15.88 -14.08 12.04
C GLY A 320 -15.07 -13.40 10.93
N VAL A 321 -14.76 -14.19 9.90
CA VAL A 321 -14.20 -13.68 8.65
C VAL A 321 -15.33 -13.17 7.78
N ARG A 322 -15.35 -11.88 7.51
CA ARG A 322 -16.34 -11.25 6.63
C ARG A 322 -15.84 -11.30 5.18
N ARG A 323 -16.75 -11.08 4.25
CA ARG A 323 -16.39 -10.93 2.81
C ARG A 323 -15.33 -9.85 2.58
N ALA A 324 -15.33 -8.78 3.39
CA ALA A 324 -14.32 -7.72 3.33
C ALA A 324 -12.93 -8.19 3.71
N ASP A 325 -12.85 -8.93 4.79
CA ASP A 325 -11.59 -9.45 5.32
C ASP A 325 -11.00 -10.44 4.29
N LEU A 326 -11.85 -11.30 3.74
CA LEU A 326 -11.46 -12.22 2.68
C LEU A 326 -11.00 -11.51 1.41
N ALA A 327 -11.73 -10.47 0.95
CA ALA A 327 -11.34 -9.68 -0.22
C ALA A 327 -10.03 -8.91 -0.01
N LYS A 328 -9.71 -8.54 1.23
CA LYS A 328 -8.45 -7.91 1.59
C LYS A 328 -7.30 -8.93 1.54
N LEU A 329 -7.48 -10.09 2.14
CA LEU A 329 -6.54 -11.21 2.07
C LEU A 329 -6.30 -11.64 0.63
N SER A 330 -7.35 -11.76 -0.17
CA SER A 330 -7.27 -12.09 -1.60
C SER A 330 -6.31 -11.16 -2.33
N ARG A 331 -6.46 -9.85 -2.15
CA ARG A 331 -5.59 -8.87 -2.81
C ARG A 331 -4.17 -8.85 -2.25
N GLN A 332 -4.03 -9.02 -0.95
CA GLN A 332 -2.73 -9.08 -0.30
C GLN A 332 -1.93 -10.27 -0.81
N LEU A 333 -2.58 -11.40 -0.96
CA LEU A 333 -1.98 -12.66 -1.38
C LEU A 333 -2.05 -12.90 -2.89
N ASP A 334 -2.67 -11.98 -3.63
CA ASP A 334 -2.94 -12.15 -5.07
C ASP A 334 -3.60 -13.51 -5.36
N LEU A 335 -4.65 -13.82 -4.59
CA LEU A 335 -5.48 -15.01 -4.72
C LEU A 335 -6.91 -14.61 -5.06
N SER A 336 -7.45 -15.15 -6.14
CA SER A 336 -8.84 -14.91 -6.56
C SER A 336 -9.81 -15.78 -5.76
N VAL A 337 -9.92 -15.50 -4.46
CA VAL A 337 -10.77 -16.30 -3.55
C VAL A 337 -12.25 -16.12 -3.88
N SER A 338 -12.93 -17.21 -4.15
CA SER A 338 -14.35 -17.26 -4.48
C SER A 338 -15.24 -17.64 -3.31
N ARG A 339 -14.76 -18.53 -2.45
CA ARG A 339 -15.53 -19.08 -1.34
C ARG A 339 -14.62 -19.42 -0.17
N ILE A 340 -15.18 -19.31 1.03
CA ILE A 340 -14.61 -19.85 2.25
C ILE A 340 -15.71 -20.65 2.97
N ALA A 341 -15.37 -21.81 3.48
CA ALA A 341 -16.25 -22.66 4.28
C ALA A 341 -15.45 -23.26 5.43
N ARG A 342 -16.13 -23.56 6.55
CA ARG A 342 -15.55 -24.23 7.70
C ARG A 342 -16.33 -25.50 8.00
N ASP A 343 -15.62 -26.58 8.24
CA ASP A 343 -16.15 -27.84 8.72
C ASP A 343 -15.29 -28.32 9.90
N GLY A 344 -15.84 -28.26 11.10
CA GLY A 344 -15.07 -28.53 12.32
C GLY A 344 -13.87 -27.60 12.47
N ASP A 345 -12.67 -28.18 12.50
CA ASP A 345 -11.40 -27.48 12.60
C ASP A 345 -10.72 -27.27 11.24
N GLU A 346 -11.38 -27.67 10.15
CA GLU A 346 -10.89 -27.39 8.79
C GLU A 346 -11.59 -26.17 8.20
N VAL A 347 -10.77 -25.26 7.61
CA VAL A 347 -11.25 -24.15 6.78
C VAL A 347 -10.81 -24.38 5.35
N VAL A 348 -11.77 -24.48 4.45
CA VAL A 348 -11.53 -24.64 3.01
C VAL A 348 -11.68 -23.29 2.34
N VAL A 349 -10.67 -22.88 1.60
CA VAL A 349 -10.65 -21.65 0.80
C VAL A 349 -10.57 -22.01 -0.67
N GLU A 350 -11.64 -21.72 -1.41
CA GLU A 350 -11.71 -21.94 -2.85
C GLU A 350 -11.20 -20.73 -3.62
N HIS A 351 -10.38 -20.94 -4.66
CA HIS A 351 -9.84 -19.89 -5.51
C HIS A 351 -9.84 -20.30 -6.99
N HIS A 352 -9.85 -19.29 -7.88
CA HIS A 352 -9.93 -19.49 -9.34
C HIS A 352 -8.63 -19.21 -10.07
N ASP A 353 -7.51 -19.10 -9.36
CA ASP A 353 -6.24 -18.78 -9.99
C ASP A 353 -5.78 -19.90 -10.94
N PRO A 354 -4.97 -19.58 -11.94
CA PRO A 354 -4.53 -20.56 -12.94
C PRO A 354 -3.65 -21.67 -12.35
N HIS A 355 -3.00 -21.37 -11.22
CA HIS A 355 -2.11 -22.28 -10.50
C HIS A 355 -2.61 -22.55 -9.08
N PRO A 356 -2.21 -23.68 -8.48
CA PRO A 356 -2.41 -23.91 -7.05
C PRO A 356 -1.79 -22.76 -6.22
N ALA A 357 -2.38 -22.49 -5.06
CA ALA A 357 -1.80 -21.53 -4.14
C ALA A 357 -0.37 -21.93 -3.75
N THR A 358 0.56 -20.97 -3.76
CA THR A 358 1.95 -21.18 -3.34
C THR A 358 2.04 -21.44 -1.85
N ASP A 359 3.18 -22.00 -1.39
CA ASP A 359 3.41 -22.20 0.05
C ASP A 359 3.30 -20.91 0.85
N LEU A 360 3.82 -19.81 0.32
CA LEU A 360 3.70 -18.49 0.94
C LEU A 360 2.24 -18.07 1.07
N GLN A 361 1.46 -18.19 0.00
CA GLN A 361 0.03 -17.85 0.02
C GLN A 361 -0.73 -18.69 1.05
N ARG A 362 -0.49 -20.00 1.09
CA ARG A 362 -1.11 -20.91 2.06
C ARG A 362 -0.73 -20.55 3.49
N THR A 363 0.55 -20.33 3.76
CA THR A 363 1.04 -20.00 5.11
C THR A 363 0.43 -18.72 5.63
N VAL A 364 0.45 -17.64 4.83
CA VAL A 364 -0.10 -16.34 5.26
C VAL A 364 -1.62 -16.39 5.39
N LEU A 365 -2.30 -17.08 4.47
CA LEU A 365 -3.74 -17.28 4.55
C LEU A 365 -4.14 -18.03 5.83
N ALA A 366 -3.42 -19.12 6.14
CA ALA A 366 -3.66 -19.89 7.35
C ALA A 366 -3.44 -19.06 8.62
N ALA A 367 -2.31 -18.34 8.70
CA ALA A 367 -2.00 -17.48 9.84
C ALA A 367 -3.03 -16.35 10.01
N ALA A 368 -3.44 -15.72 8.92
CA ALA A 368 -4.47 -14.70 8.94
C ALA A 368 -5.82 -15.26 9.43
N LEU A 369 -6.26 -16.39 8.91
CA LEU A 369 -7.53 -17.01 9.31
C LEU A 369 -7.50 -17.44 10.78
N ARG A 370 -6.40 -17.99 11.27
CA ARG A 370 -6.23 -18.30 12.70
C ARG A 370 -6.28 -17.04 13.56
N ALA A 371 -5.64 -15.95 13.13
CA ALA A 371 -5.68 -14.68 13.83
C ALA A 371 -7.10 -14.10 13.94
N PHE A 372 -7.91 -14.24 12.91
CA PHE A 372 -9.32 -13.80 12.93
C PHE A 372 -10.20 -14.72 13.75
N LEU A 373 -10.07 -16.01 13.59
CA LEU A 373 -10.99 -16.99 14.15
C LEU A 373 -10.60 -17.45 15.57
N GLY A 374 -9.37 -17.15 16.00
CA GLY A 374 -8.89 -17.45 17.35
C GLY A 374 -8.81 -18.94 17.66
N ALA A 375 -8.48 -19.78 16.66
CA ALA A 375 -8.44 -21.23 16.80
C ALA A 375 -7.26 -21.84 16.03
N ASP A 376 -6.80 -22.99 16.48
CA ASP A 376 -5.91 -23.86 15.71
C ASP A 376 -6.70 -24.53 14.60
N LEU A 377 -6.65 -23.94 13.42
CA LEU A 377 -7.38 -24.40 12.26
C LEU A 377 -6.42 -24.98 11.22
N THR A 378 -6.83 -26.08 10.61
CA THR A 378 -6.24 -26.56 9.37
C THR A 378 -6.85 -25.76 8.22
N VAL A 379 -6.02 -25.08 7.43
CA VAL A 379 -6.49 -24.32 6.28
C VAL A 379 -6.08 -25.03 5.00
N ARG A 380 -7.05 -25.41 4.22
CA ARG A 380 -6.86 -26.06 2.91
C ARG A 380 -7.31 -25.12 1.79
N THR A 381 -6.47 -24.97 0.79
CA THR A 381 -6.84 -24.24 -0.44
C THR A 381 -7.29 -25.23 -1.52
N LEU A 382 -8.40 -24.91 -2.18
CA LEU A 382 -8.95 -25.69 -3.26
C LEU A 382 -9.07 -24.85 -4.52
N ARG A 383 -8.45 -25.28 -5.60
CA ARG A 383 -8.60 -24.65 -6.89
C ARG A 383 -9.86 -25.12 -7.58
N THR A 384 -10.71 -24.19 -8.02
CA THR A 384 -11.95 -24.48 -8.75
C THR A 384 -11.89 -23.93 -10.17
N ALA A 385 -12.64 -24.52 -11.10
CA ALA A 385 -12.77 -23.99 -12.47
C ALA A 385 -13.59 -22.68 -12.46
N SER A 386 -13.25 -21.74 -13.35
CA SER A 386 -13.69 -20.34 -13.35
C SER A 386 -15.20 -20.10 -13.24
N ALA A 387 -15.59 -19.02 -12.53
CA ALA A 387 -16.94 -18.52 -12.40
C ALA A 387 -17.29 -17.38 -13.39
N PRO A 388 -18.58 -17.10 -13.67
CA PRO A 388 -19.01 -16.11 -14.67
C PRO A 388 -18.95 -14.64 -14.19
N SER A 389 -18.82 -13.71 -15.15
CA SER A 389 -18.61 -12.28 -14.95
C SER A 389 -19.91 -11.45 -14.97
N ALA A 390 -19.91 -10.31 -14.25
CA ALA A 390 -20.94 -9.28 -14.29
C ALA A 390 -20.37 -7.91 -14.71
N ALA A 391 -21.05 -7.17 -15.56
CA ALA A 391 -20.61 -5.92 -16.20
C ALA A 391 -20.94 -4.63 -15.43
N GLY A 392 -20.17 -3.57 -15.63
CA GLY A 392 -20.27 -2.27 -14.97
C GLY A 392 -19.94 -1.05 -15.86
N PRO A 393 -20.26 0.21 -15.44
CA PRO A 393 -20.28 1.41 -16.29
C PRO A 393 -18.92 2.12 -16.60
N PRO A 394 -18.84 3.12 -17.49
CA PRO A 394 -17.62 3.56 -18.23
C PRO A 394 -16.67 4.55 -17.51
N ALA A 395 -15.50 4.77 -18.08
CA ALA A 395 -14.31 5.44 -17.51
C ALA A 395 -14.14 6.93 -17.90
N ASP A 396 -13.42 7.67 -17.06
CA ASP A 396 -13.16 9.11 -17.10
C ASP A 396 -11.86 9.55 -17.86
N PRO A 397 -11.71 10.84 -18.21
CA PRO A 397 -10.67 11.32 -19.13
C PRO A 397 -9.26 11.50 -18.54
N VAL A 398 -8.29 11.58 -19.42
CA VAL A 398 -6.84 11.43 -19.26
C VAL A 398 -6.13 12.72 -18.79
N PRO A 399 -5.17 12.68 -17.84
CA PRO A 399 -4.38 13.85 -17.39
C PRO A 399 -3.05 14.07 -18.15
N VAL A 400 -2.57 15.33 -18.13
CA VAL A 400 -1.38 15.86 -18.81
C VAL A 400 -0.07 15.63 -18.04
N ARG A 401 1.05 15.58 -18.76
CA ARG A 401 2.43 15.24 -18.32
C ARG A 401 3.00 16.14 -17.20
N PRO A 402 3.75 15.59 -16.22
CA PRO A 402 4.65 16.40 -15.40
C PRO A 402 5.85 16.91 -16.22
N ALA A 403 6.34 18.11 -15.89
CA ALA A 403 7.57 18.65 -16.48
C ALA A 403 8.78 17.85 -15.98
N PHE A 404 9.46 17.15 -16.88
CA PHE A 404 10.72 16.48 -16.58
C PHE A 404 11.89 17.46 -16.70
N LEU A 405 12.71 17.52 -15.66
CA LEU A 405 14.00 18.21 -15.74
C LEU A 405 14.98 17.38 -16.58
N PRO A 406 15.88 18.04 -17.35
CA PRO A 406 16.94 17.33 -18.06
C PRO A 406 17.79 16.48 -17.10
N PRO A 407 18.20 15.25 -17.49
CA PRO A 407 19.02 14.40 -16.64
C PRO A 407 20.32 15.05 -16.13
N GLY A 408 20.86 16.03 -16.87
CA GLY A 408 22.02 16.81 -16.48
C GLY A 408 21.79 17.67 -15.25
N ASP A 409 20.66 18.35 -15.19
CA ASP A 409 20.31 19.25 -14.09
C ASP A 409 20.01 18.46 -12.82
N ILE A 410 19.33 17.31 -12.97
CA ILE A 410 19.07 16.39 -11.86
C ILE A 410 20.38 15.85 -11.29
N ALA A 411 21.31 15.43 -12.15
CA ALA A 411 22.62 14.93 -11.73
C ALA A 411 23.45 16.00 -11.02
N ALA A 412 23.43 17.24 -11.52
CA ALA A 412 24.15 18.35 -10.92
C ALA A 412 23.57 18.70 -9.53
N TRP A 413 22.25 18.76 -9.44
CA TRP A 413 21.56 18.99 -8.18
C TRP A 413 21.81 17.87 -7.17
N ALA A 414 21.62 16.61 -7.55
CA ALA A 414 21.84 15.46 -6.69
C ALA A 414 23.30 15.39 -6.21
N ARG A 415 24.27 15.73 -7.08
CA ARG A 415 25.67 15.84 -6.71
C ARG A 415 25.89 16.91 -5.64
N GLY A 416 25.25 18.07 -5.76
CA GLY A 416 25.33 19.14 -4.76
C GLY A 416 24.82 18.70 -3.38
N VAL A 417 23.76 17.88 -3.34
CA VAL A 417 23.17 17.37 -2.11
C VAL A 417 24.00 16.24 -1.48
N LEU A 418 24.60 15.37 -2.32
CA LEU A 418 25.23 14.12 -1.88
C LEU A 418 26.74 14.25 -1.64
N ARG A 419 27.40 15.21 -2.28
CA ARG A 419 28.86 15.37 -2.21
C ARG A 419 29.34 15.65 -0.79
N GLY A 420 30.27 14.82 -0.34
CA GLY A 420 30.89 14.95 0.99
C GLY A 420 30.01 14.51 2.15
N ARG A 421 28.89 13.84 1.89
CA ARG A 421 28.10 13.23 2.97
C ARG A 421 28.74 11.93 3.42
N PRO A 422 28.98 11.77 4.75
CA PRO A 422 29.49 10.52 5.29
C PRO A 422 28.61 9.34 4.92
N GLY A 423 29.21 8.19 4.67
CA GLY A 423 28.50 6.94 4.37
C GLY A 423 27.98 6.79 2.93
N VAL A 424 28.02 7.83 2.09
CA VAL A 424 27.64 7.71 0.67
C VAL A 424 28.82 7.16 -0.13
N GLN A 425 28.72 5.94 -0.59
CA GLN A 425 29.71 5.24 -1.42
C GLN A 425 29.54 5.60 -2.90
N ALA A 426 28.31 5.50 -3.41
CA ALA A 426 27.98 5.86 -4.78
C ALA A 426 26.55 6.41 -4.89
N ALA A 427 26.31 7.21 -5.92
CA ALA A 427 24.96 7.61 -6.30
C ALA A 427 24.85 7.66 -7.82
N VAL A 428 23.74 7.15 -8.35
CA VAL A 428 23.49 7.05 -9.79
C VAL A 428 22.07 7.42 -10.15
N LEU A 429 21.89 8.04 -11.30
CA LEU A 429 20.59 8.17 -11.97
C LEU A 429 20.31 6.92 -12.78
N THR A 430 19.06 6.46 -12.77
CA THR A 430 18.61 5.25 -13.46
C THR A 430 17.22 5.40 -14.05
N GLY A 431 16.76 4.37 -14.74
CA GLY A 431 15.39 4.25 -15.22
C GLY A 431 15.07 5.15 -16.42
N SER A 432 13.81 5.54 -16.51
CA SER A 432 13.29 6.34 -17.64
C SER A 432 13.95 7.72 -17.78
N THR A 433 14.58 8.21 -16.72
CA THR A 433 15.33 9.48 -16.74
C THR A 433 16.50 9.47 -17.73
N LEU A 434 17.06 8.29 -18.02
CA LEU A 434 18.19 8.13 -18.95
C LEU A 434 17.76 7.94 -20.40
N ASP A 435 16.51 7.56 -20.66
CA ASP A 435 15.96 7.32 -21.99
C ASP A 435 14.65 8.11 -22.16
N PRO A 436 14.70 9.29 -22.81
CA PRO A 436 13.50 10.10 -23.07
C PRO A 436 12.37 9.34 -23.77
N ALA A 437 12.70 8.34 -24.62
CA ALA A 437 11.72 7.51 -25.30
C ALA A 437 10.99 6.53 -24.36
N ALA A 438 11.54 6.28 -23.19
CA ALA A 438 10.93 5.44 -22.16
C ALA A 438 10.06 6.21 -21.15
N VAL A 439 10.02 7.55 -21.23
CA VAL A 439 9.23 8.39 -20.33
C VAL A 439 7.74 8.28 -20.63
N SER A 440 6.94 8.15 -19.60
CA SER A 440 5.47 8.18 -19.64
C SER A 440 4.93 9.00 -18.47
N ARG A 441 3.64 9.27 -18.45
CA ARG A 441 2.97 9.94 -17.28
C ARG A 441 3.09 9.16 -15.96
N PHE A 442 3.51 7.89 -16.02
CA PHE A 442 3.75 7.03 -14.84
C PHE A 442 5.22 6.95 -14.45
N SER A 443 6.10 7.67 -15.16
CA SER A 443 7.53 7.62 -14.92
C SER A 443 7.94 8.52 -13.74
N ASP A 444 8.83 7.99 -12.90
CA ASP A 444 9.49 8.71 -11.81
C ASP A 444 10.92 9.05 -12.21
N ILE A 445 11.53 9.98 -11.49
CA ILE A 445 12.97 10.24 -11.54
C ILE A 445 13.63 9.35 -10.50
N ASP A 446 14.36 8.32 -10.95
CA ASP A 446 14.99 7.36 -10.05
C ASP A 446 16.45 7.75 -9.78
N VAL A 447 16.76 8.04 -8.50
CA VAL A 447 18.13 8.18 -7.99
C VAL A 447 18.40 7.03 -7.04
N THR A 448 19.42 6.23 -7.32
CA THR A 448 19.86 5.18 -6.39
C THR A 448 21.15 5.64 -5.69
N VAL A 449 21.14 5.61 -4.38
CA VAL A 449 22.27 5.93 -3.51
C VAL A 449 22.72 4.63 -2.84
N VAL A 450 23.96 4.26 -3.05
CA VAL A 450 24.62 3.13 -2.38
C VAL A 450 25.42 3.68 -1.21
N ILE A 451 25.23 3.10 -0.07
CA ILE A 451 25.83 3.55 1.18
C ILE A 451 26.62 2.43 1.85
N ASP A 452 27.41 2.79 2.86
CA ASP A 452 28.12 1.82 3.71
C ASP A 452 27.15 0.84 4.39
N ASP A 453 27.63 -0.37 4.67
CA ASP A 453 26.92 -1.39 5.45
C ASP A 453 26.79 -1.00 6.95
N ASP A 454 26.92 0.28 7.27
CA ASP A 454 26.75 0.80 8.63
C ASP A 454 25.26 0.82 9.01
N PRO A 455 24.87 0.18 10.12
CA PRO A 455 23.50 0.13 10.60
C PRO A 455 22.91 1.48 11.03
N CYS A 456 23.66 2.58 10.95
CA CYS A 456 23.17 3.91 11.27
C CYS A 456 22.25 4.46 10.18
N GLN A 457 21.02 3.90 10.12
CA GLN A 457 19.99 4.28 9.17
C GLN A 457 19.55 5.76 9.28
N GLU A 458 19.90 6.47 10.32
CA GLU A 458 19.63 7.90 10.47
C GLU A 458 20.25 8.74 9.36
N GLN A 459 21.42 8.33 8.88
CA GLN A 459 22.09 9.01 7.75
C GLN A 459 21.33 8.83 6.43
N TRP A 460 20.76 7.68 6.19
CA TRP A 460 19.94 7.37 5.01
C TRP A 460 18.73 8.27 4.93
N TYR A 461 18.15 8.52 6.05
CA TYR A 461 16.91 9.26 6.21
C TYR A 461 17.12 10.75 6.06
N ALA A 462 18.16 11.28 6.67
CA ALA A 462 18.58 12.66 6.46
C ALA A 462 18.89 12.93 4.98
N LEU A 463 19.46 11.94 4.30
CA LEU A 463 19.81 12.01 2.90
C LEU A 463 18.59 12.00 1.98
N ALA A 464 17.70 11.01 2.14
CA ALA A 464 16.47 10.92 1.37
C ALA A 464 15.54 12.13 1.64
N ALA A 465 15.50 12.65 2.88
CA ALA A 465 14.80 13.88 3.24
C ALA A 465 15.36 15.11 2.52
N ALA A 466 16.68 15.24 2.50
CA ALA A 466 17.33 16.36 1.81
C ALA A 466 17.04 16.34 0.31
N MET A 467 16.94 15.17 -0.29
CA MET A 467 16.66 14.99 -1.72
C MET A 467 15.18 15.19 -2.06
N ASN A 468 14.26 14.61 -1.28
CA ASN A 468 12.82 14.70 -1.56
C ASN A 468 12.22 16.10 -1.35
N ARG A 469 12.89 16.98 -0.61
CA ARG A 469 12.43 18.37 -0.41
C ARG A 469 12.36 19.20 -1.70
N HIS A 470 13.00 18.79 -2.76
CA HIS A 470 13.18 19.62 -3.96
C HIS A 470 12.38 19.16 -5.19
N LEU A 471 11.91 17.91 -5.26
CA LEU A 471 11.23 17.39 -6.46
C LEU A 471 10.14 16.37 -6.09
N ALA A 472 8.88 16.71 -6.36
CA ALA A 472 7.72 15.87 -6.05
C ALA A 472 7.67 14.53 -6.83
N THR A 473 8.42 14.43 -7.93
CA THR A 473 8.51 13.22 -8.77
C THR A 473 9.78 12.41 -8.53
N LEU A 474 10.60 12.80 -7.56
CA LEU A 474 11.85 12.12 -7.26
C LEU A 474 11.60 10.86 -6.45
N ARG A 475 12.13 9.75 -6.92
CA ARG A 475 12.22 8.49 -6.17
C ARG A 475 13.68 8.26 -5.80
N VAL A 476 13.99 8.42 -4.52
CA VAL A 476 15.31 8.09 -3.99
C VAL A 476 15.28 6.67 -3.45
N ASN A 477 16.08 5.80 -4.06
CA ASN A 477 16.32 4.45 -3.56
C ASN A 477 17.64 4.47 -2.81
N VAL A 478 17.64 4.26 -1.50
CA VAL A 478 18.86 4.12 -0.71
C VAL A 478 19.04 2.64 -0.40
N THR A 479 20.22 2.13 -0.62
CA THR A 479 20.53 0.70 -0.46
C THR A 479 21.99 0.49 -0.12
N GLU A 480 22.28 -0.60 0.54
CA GLU A 480 23.64 -1.13 0.74
C GLU A 480 24.06 -1.99 -0.46
N ALA A 481 25.33 -2.15 -0.69
CA ALA A 481 25.85 -3.07 -1.72
C ALA A 481 25.35 -4.51 -1.48
N ALA A 482 25.35 -4.96 -0.23
CA ALA A 482 24.79 -6.24 0.17
C ALA A 482 23.28 -6.34 -0.12
N GLY A 483 22.53 -5.24 0.02
CA GLY A 483 21.11 -5.17 -0.36
C GLY A 483 20.88 -5.38 -1.85
N LEU A 484 21.76 -4.84 -2.69
CA LEU A 484 21.73 -5.05 -4.14
C LEU A 484 22.07 -6.48 -4.55
N ALA A 485 22.97 -7.14 -3.85
CA ALA A 485 23.27 -8.56 -4.07
C ALA A 485 22.04 -9.46 -3.88
N ARG A 486 21.12 -9.08 -2.97
CA ARG A 486 19.83 -9.75 -2.76
C ARG A 486 18.74 -9.36 -3.79
N SER A 487 19.05 -8.49 -4.74
CA SER A 487 18.13 -8.03 -5.79
C SER A 487 18.81 -8.06 -7.16
N PRO A 488 19.11 -9.24 -7.70
CA PRO A 488 19.92 -9.45 -8.89
C PRO A 488 19.51 -8.60 -10.10
N LEU A 489 18.23 -8.53 -10.44
CA LEU A 489 17.79 -7.72 -11.57
C LEU A 489 18.02 -6.23 -11.35
N VAL A 490 17.81 -5.74 -10.12
CA VAL A 490 18.05 -4.34 -9.78
C VAL A 490 19.54 -4.02 -9.92
N ALA A 491 20.42 -4.87 -9.38
CA ALA A 491 21.86 -4.73 -9.51
C ALA A 491 22.30 -4.70 -10.98
N CYS A 492 21.79 -5.63 -11.80
CA CYS A 492 22.08 -5.65 -13.24
C CYS A 492 21.64 -4.36 -13.96
N ARG A 493 20.44 -3.86 -13.64
CA ARG A 493 19.94 -2.60 -14.25
C ARG A 493 20.81 -1.42 -13.86
N LEU A 494 21.23 -1.34 -12.59
CA LEU A 494 22.14 -0.30 -12.14
C LEU A 494 23.50 -0.39 -12.85
N LEU A 495 24.06 -1.61 -12.94
CA LEU A 495 25.38 -1.81 -13.57
C LEU A 495 25.36 -1.63 -15.09
N ALA A 496 24.28 -2.02 -15.76
CA ALA A 496 24.16 -1.92 -17.22
C ALA A 496 23.89 -0.49 -17.68
N GLU A 497 23.06 0.24 -16.94
CA GLU A 497 22.57 1.55 -17.37
C GLU A 497 22.40 2.49 -16.19
N HIS A 498 23.37 3.37 -16.03
CA HIS A 498 23.34 4.42 -15.03
C HIS A 498 24.11 5.65 -15.49
N ARG A 499 23.77 6.79 -14.91
CA ARG A 499 24.58 8.00 -15.01
C ARG A 499 25.18 8.29 -13.63
N PRO A 500 26.50 8.28 -13.49
CA PRO A 500 27.13 8.56 -12.20
C PRO A 500 26.81 9.96 -11.70
N VAL A 501 26.50 10.08 -10.42
CA VAL A 501 26.30 11.33 -9.69
C VAL A 501 27.42 11.54 -8.70
N VAL A 502 27.72 10.54 -7.86
CA VAL A 502 28.83 10.53 -6.90
C VAL A 502 29.44 9.12 -6.90
N GLY A 503 30.76 9.00 -6.85
CA GLY A 503 31.47 7.73 -6.81
C GLY A 503 31.11 6.78 -7.95
N THR A 504 31.56 5.54 -7.85
CA THR A 504 31.21 4.48 -8.82
C THR A 504 30.59 3.29 -8.10
N LEU A 505 29.72 2.55 -8.81
CA LEU A 505 29.10 1.35 -8.28
C LEU A 505 30.12 0.25 -7.96
N ALA A 506 31.21 0.18 -8.73
CA ALA A 506 32.29 -0.78 -8.51
C ALA A 506 33.07 -0.50 -7.21
N GLU A 507 33.41 0.76 -6.96
CA GLU A 507 34.06 1.19 -5.70
C GLU A 507 33.15 0.97 -4.50
N ALA A 508 31.82 1.07 -4.69
CA ALA A 508 30.83 0.74 -3.68
C ALA A 508 30.58 -0.78 -3.50
N GLY A 509 31.37 -1.64 -4.13
CA GLY A 509 31.24 -3.09 -4.00
C GLY A 509 30.06 -3.72 -4.74
N VAL A 510 29.37 -2.98 -5.63
CA VAL A 510 28.27 -3.53 -6.41
C VAL A 510 28.82 -4.35 -7.57
N ALA A 511 28.58 -5.65 -7.52
CA ALA A 511 29.04 -6.62 -8.51
C ALA A 511 27.90 -7.18 -9.35
N TRP A 512 28.22 -7.70 -10.53
CA TRP A 512 27.27 -8.46 -11.35
C TRP A 512 26.84 -9.73 -10.63
N PRO A 513 25.54 -9.99 -10.51
CA PRO A 513 25.03 -11.20 -9.92
C PRO A 513 25.45 -12.45 -10.73
N THR A 514 25.48 -13.60 -10.06
CA THR A 514 25.69 -14.88 -10.75
C THR A 514 24.46 -15.24 -11.60
N THR A 515 24.67 -16.03 -12.65
CA THR A 515 23.58 -16.55 -13.50
C THR A 515 22.56 -17.33 -12.68
N GLU A 516 23.01 -18.09 -11.69
CA GLU A 516 22.16 -18.86 -10.80
C GLU A 516 21.26 -17.93 -9.94
N ALA A 517 21.81 -16.88 -9.35
CA ALA A 517 21.05 -15.89 -8.57
C ALA A 517 19.99 -15.20 -9.44
N LEU A 518 20.34 -14.85 -10.69
CA LEU A 518 19.41 -14.29 -11.66
C LEU A 518 18.31 -15.28 -12.05
N ALA A 519 18.63 -16.52 -12.31
CA ALA A 519 17.65 -17.55 -12.66
C ALA A 519 16.70 -17.85 -11.50
N ASN A 520 17.18 -17.88 -10.28
CA ASN A 520 16.36 -18.06 -9.08
C ASN A 520 15.39 -16.87 -8.89
N GLU A 521 15.89 -15.64 -9.00
CA GLU A 521 15.02 -14.46 -8.93
C GLU A 521 14.01 -14.45 -10.09
N ALA A 522 14.43 -14.83 -11.30
CA ALA A 522 13.58 -14.85 -12.48
C ALA A 522 12.42 -15.85 -12.37
N ARG A 523 12.67 -17.07 -11.86
CA ARG A 523 11.59 -18.06 -11.61
C ARG A 523 10.58 -17.53 -10.62
N PHE A 524 11.04 -16.98 -9.50
CA PHE A 524 10.18 -16.39 -8.50
C PHE A 524 9.38 -15.21 -9.06
N TRP A 525 10.04 -14.32 -9.77
CA TRP A 525 9.42 -13.17 -10.39
C TRP A 525 8.36 -13.59 -11.42
N ALA A 526 8.63 -14.60 -12.26
CA ALA A 526 7.70 -15.07 -13.28
C ALA A 526 6.40 -15.61 -12.67
N GLN A 527 6.47 -16.39 -11.60
CA GLN A 527 5.29 -16.89 -10.90
C GLN A 527 4.41 -15.75 -10.37
N ASN A 528 5.03 -14.73 -9.76
CA ASN A 528 4.30 -13.59 -9.23
C ASN A 528 3.73 -12.70 -10.34
N ALA A 529 4.49 -12.47 -11.41
CA ALA A 529 4.05 -11.68 -12.55
C ALA A 529 2.86 -12.31 -13.27
N GLU A 530 2.88 -13.63 -13.41
CA GLU A 530 1.77 -14.39 -13.99
C GLU A 530 0.47 -14.19 -13.22
N SER A 531 0.53 -14.30 -11.89
CA SER A 531 -0.62 -14.09 -11.02
C SER A 531 -1.19 -12.68 -11.15
N VAL A 532 -0.33 -11.66 -11.13
CA VAL A 532 -0.75 -10.25 -11.28
C VAL A 532 -1.46 -10.02 -12.62
N LEU A 533 -0.88 -10.51 -13.71
CA LEU A 533 -1.44 -10.33 -15.05
C LEU A 533 -2.76 -11.07 -15.21
N TRP A 534 -2.87 -12.27 -14.65
CA TRP A 534 -4.11 -13.04 -14.67
C TRP A 534 -5.23 -12.35 -13.89
N THR A 535 -4.94 -11.90 -12.68
CA THR A 535 -5.91 -11.15 -11.87
C THR A 535 -6.39 -9.91 -12.61
N ARG A 536 -5.48 -9.23 -13.32
CA ARG A 536 -5.84 -8.05 -14.11
C ARG A 536 -6.72 -8.40 -15.30
N LEU A 537 -6.46 -9.50 -16.00
CA LEU A 537 -7.25 -9.99 -17.14
C LEU A 537 -8.66 -10.46 -16.74
N THR A 538 -8.80 -11.01 -15.54
CA THR A 538 -10.06 -11.56 -15.03
C THR A 538 -10.86 -10.60 -14.17
N ALA A 539 -10.38 -9.36 -14.00
CA ALA A 539 -11.09 -8.36 -13.22
C ALA A 539 -12.47 -8.05 -13.81
N ALA A 540 -13.49 -8.06 -12.97
CA ALA A 540 -14.89 -7.85 -13.36
C ALA A 540 -15.17 -6.44 -13.94
N ASP A 541 -14.25 -5.49 -13.73
CA ASP A 541 -14.36 -4.09 -14.16
C ASP A 541 -13.47 -3.75 -15.36
N ARG A 542 -13.10 -4.73 -16.19
CA ARG A 542 -12.20 -4.54 -17.33
C ARG A 542 -12.60 -3.41 -18.27
N GLN A 543 -13.89 -3.17 -18.46
CA GLN A 543 -14.41 -2.08 -19.31
C GLN A 543 -14.13 -0.68 -18.73
N ARG A 544 -13.68 -0.59 -17.46
CA ARG A 544 -13.37 0.66 -16.77
C ARG A 544 -11.88 0.90 -16.59
N THR A 545 -11.03 -0.01 -17.08
CA THR A 545 -9.59 0.12 -16.92
C THR A 545 -9.03 1.14 -17.91
N ASP A 546 -8.03 1.91 -17.46
CA ASP A 546 -7.26 2.78 -18.35
C ASP A 546 -6.36 1.92 -19.26
N PRO A 547 -6.63 1.87 -20.57
CA PRO A 547 -5.87 1.03 -21.48
C PRO A 547 -4.40 1.45 -21.63
N VAL A 548 -4.06 2.72 -21.38
CA VAL A 548 -2.67 3.20 -21.34
C VAL A 548 -1.95 2.59 -20.14
N ARG A 549 -2.62 2.53 -18.99
CA ARG A 549 -2.06 1.91 -17.78
C ARG A 549 -1.87 0.40 -17.96
N ASP A 550 -2.82 -0.28 -18.60
CA ASP A 550 -2.71 -1.71 -18.90
C ASP A 550 -1.57 -1.98 -19.89
N ALA A 551 -1.44 -1.17 -20.94
CA ALA A 551 -0.34 -1.23 -21.88
C ALA A 551 1.02 -0.94 -21.21
N TRP A 552 1.08 0.07 -20.33
CA TRP A 552 2.28 0.38 -19.55
C TRP A 552 2.67 -0.79 -18.65
N LEU A 553 1.71 -1.37 -17.92
CA LEU A 553 1.93 -2.52 -17.06
C LEU A 553 2.40 -3.73 -17.85
N ALA A 554 1.70 -4.07 -18.92
CA ALA A 554 2.05 -5.16 -19.82
C ALA A 554 3.47 -5.01 -20.38
N SER A 555 3.80 -3.82 -20.87
CA SER A 555 5.14 -3.54 -21.40
C SER A 555 6.23 -3.69 -20.36
N ARG A 556 5.96 -3.30 -19.10
CA ARG A 556 6.90 -3.44 -18.00
C ARG A 556 7.18 -4.90 -17.67
N PHE A 557 6.14 -5.73 -17.58
CA PHE A 557 6.30 -7.16 -17.34
C PHE A 557 7.04 -7.86 -18.48
N CYS A 558 6.72 -7.53 -19.73
CA CYS A 558 7.45 -8.05 -20.89
C CYS A 558 8.93 -7.66 -20.86
N LEU A 559 9.22 -6.39 -20.60
CA LEU A 559 10.60 -5.90 -20.51
C LEU A 559 11.40 -6.61 -19.41
N ASP A 560 10.80 -6.81 -18.24
CA ASP A 560 11.49 -7.47 -17.15
C ASP A 560 11.69 -8.97 -17.43
N ALA A 561 10.72 -9.65 -18.05
CA ALA A 561 10.88 -11.03 -18.53
C ALA A 561 12.03 -11.17 -19.54
N LEU A 562 12.08 -10.27 -20.52
CA LEU A 562 13.13 -10.23 -21.53
C LEU A 562 14.52 -9.92 -20.91
N ARG A 563 14.57 -9.00 -19.97
CA ARG A 563 15.79 -8.67 -19.22
C ARG A 563 16.34 -9.88 -18.50
N TYR A 564 15.49 -10.58 -17.76
CA TYR A 564 15.93 -11.81 -17.06
C TYR A 564 16.47 -12.83 -18.05
N ARG A 565 15.79 -13.06 -19.17
CA ARG A 565 16.25 -14.00 -20.17
C ARG A 565 17.62 -13.63 -20.74
N LEU A 566 17.77 -12.39 -21.19
CA LEU A 566 19.03 -11.87 -21.73
C LEU A 566 20.17 -11.94 -20.72
N LEU A 567 19.89 -11.53 -19.47
CA LEU A 567 20.89 -11.54 -18.41
C LEU A 567 21.31 -12.97 -17.99
N CYS A 568 20.39 -13.92 -17.97
CA CYS A 568 20.69 -15.33 -17.73
C CYS A 568 21.56 -15.95 -18.85
N GLU A 569 21.51 -15.40 -20.07
CA GLU A 569 22.40 -15.77 -21.17
C GLU A 569 23.69 -14.95 -21.24
N GLY A 570 23.96 -14.16 -20.22
CA GLY A 570 25.18 -13.33 -20.13
C GLY A 570 25.12 -12.04 -20.96
N VAL A 571 23.97 -11.70 -21.54
CA VAL A 571 23.80 -10.48 -22.35
C VAL A 571 23.49 -9.31 -21.43
N ARG A 572 24.46 -8.43 -21.21
CA ARG A 572 24.41 -7.30 -20.28
C ARG A 572 23.70 -6.08 -20.87
N VAL A 573 22.46 -6.23 -21.31
CA VAL A 573 21.63 -5.17 -21.89
C VAL A 573 20.32 -5.05 -21.11
N THR A 574 19.97 -3.87 -20.68
CA THR A 574 18.75 -3.61 -19.90
C THR A 574 17.90 -2.44 -20.42
N ALA A 575 18.44 -1.56 -21.30
CA ALA A 575 17.65 -0.50 -21.92
C ALA A 575 16.45 -1.03 -22.70
N ALA A 576 15.28 -0.45 -22.44
CA ALA A 576 14.02 -0.90 -23.00
C ALA A 576 14.06 -1.07 -24.51
N ARG A 577 14.63 -0.08 -25.24
CA ARG A 577 14.77 -0.09 -26.69
C ARG A 577 15.64 -1.26 -27.20
N HIS A 578 16.77 -1.50 -26.54
CA HIS A 578 17.69 -2.57 -26.94
C HIS A 578 17.13 -3.95 -26.63
N VAL A 579 16.47 -4.10 -25.47
CA VAL A 579 15.78 -5.33 -25.08
C VAL A 579 14.68 -5.68 -26.07
N LEU A 580 13.83 -4.72 -26.46
CA LEU A 580 12.74 -4.93 -27.41
C LEU A 580 13.24 -5.23 -28.83
N LEU A 581 14.39 -4.69 -29.25
CA LEU A 581 14.99 -5.01 -30.54
C LEU A 581 15.44 -6.48 -30.61
N ARG A 582 15.90 -7.02 -29.50
CA ARG A 582 16.39 -8.39 -29.41
C ARG A 582 15.32 -9.45 -29.14
N ALA A 583 14.11 -9.02 -28.76
CA ALA A 583 13.01 -9.93 -28.45
C ALA A 583 12.75 -11.01 -29.53
N PRO A 584 12.77 -10.70 -30.83
CA PRO A 584 12.56 -11.73 -31.90
C PRO A 584 13.64 -12.81 -31.93
N GLU A 585 14.87 -12.51 -31.53
CA GLU A 585 16.00 -13.45 -31.54
C GLU A 585 15.79 -14.61 -30.58
N PHE A 586 14.97 -14.41 -29.54
CA PHE A 586 14.74 -15.38 -28.47
C PHE A 586 13.41 -16.12 -28.56
N GLY A 587 12.70 -15.98 -29.70
CA GLY A 587 11.41 -16.66 -29.90
C GLY A 587 10.32 -16.22 -28.90
N VAL A 588 10.33 -14.94 -28.54
CA VAL A 588 9.36 -14.39 -27.59
C VAL A 588 7.96 -14.41 -28.19
N PRO A 589 6.96 -14.93 -27.47
CA PRO A 589 5.58 -14.92 -27.93
C PRO A 589 5.09 -13.48 -28.16
N ASP A 590 4.44 -13.25 -29.30
CA ASP A 590 3.79 -11.98 -29.65
C ASP A 590 4.68 -10.72 -29.52
N ALA A 591 5.87 -10.76 -30.09
CA ALA A 591 6.79 -9.62 -30.08
C ALA A 591 6.17 -8.32 -30.67
N THR A 592 5.20 -8.43 -31.57
CA THR A 592 4.48 -7.28 -32.13
C THR A 592 3.53 -6.66 -31.11
N GLY A 593 2.74 -7.46 -30.41
CA GLY A 593 1.86 -7.01 -29.33
C GLY A 593 2.64 -6.35 -28.19
N ILE A 594 3.81 -6.89 -27.86
CA ILE A 594 4.70 -6.31 -26.84
C ILE A 594 5.19 -4.91 -27.25
N ARG A 595 5.64 -4.74 -28.50
CA ARG A 595 6.09 -3.43 -29.02
C ARG A 595 4.95 -2.42 -29.04
N ARG A 596 3.75 -2.85 -29.44
CA ARG A 596 2.58 -2.00 -29.43
C ARG A 596 2.17 -1.61 -28.02
N ALA A 597 2.15 -2.54 -27.07
CA ALA A 597 1.92 -2.24 -25.65
C ALA A 597 2.95 -1.23 -25.12
N PHE A 598 4.22 -1.36 -25.51
CA PHE A 598 5.25 -0.40 -25.14
C PHE A 598 4.95 1.00 -25.69
N ALA A 599 4.60 1.12 -26.96
CA ALA A 599 4.30 2.38 -27.61
C ALA A 599 3.05 3.06 -27.02
N VAL A 600 1.97 2.32 -26.79
CA VAL A 600 0.74 2.83 -26.15
C VAL A 600 1.00 3.21 -24.70
N GLY A 601 1.70 2.40 -23.94
CA GLY A 601 2.03 2.67 -22.55
C GLY A 601 2.95 3.87 -22.32
N ARG A 602 3.64 4.35 -23.37
CA ARG A 602 4.44 5.59 -23.39
C ARG A 602 3.75 6.73 -24.14
N GLU A 603 2.49 6.54 -24.51
CA GLU A 603 1.70 7.55 -25.21
C GLU A 603 2.28 7.95 -26.59
N HIS A 604 3.09 7.08 -27.20
CA HIS A 604 3.60 7.25 -28.56
C HIS A 604 2.57 6.83 -29.63
N HIS A 605 1.56 6.07 -29.21
CA HIS A 605 0.42 5.66 -30.02
C HIS A 605 -0.89 5.86 -29.27
N PRO A 606 -1.99 6.14 -29.97
CA PRO A 606 -3.29 6.27 -29.32
C PRO A 606 -3.70 4.96 -28.63
N PRO A 607 -4.34 5.04 -27.46
CA PRO A 607 -4.83 3.87 -26.75
C PRO A 607 -6.05 3.26 -27.45
N PRO A 608 -6.24 1.93 -27.38
CA PRO A 608 -7.48 1.30 -27.77
C PRO A 608 -8.62 1.66 -26.81
N ALA A 609 -9.84 1.35 -27.21
CA ALA A 609 -10.99 1.52 -26.33
C ALA A 609 -10.86 0.66 -25.05
N PRO A 610 -11.28 1.17 -23.88
CA PRO A 610 -11.29 0.38 -22.64
C PRO A 610 -12.09 -0.92 -22.79
N GLY A 611 -11.54 -2.03 -22.27
CA GLY A 611 -12.18 -3.35 -22.36
C GLY A 611 -12.27 -3.95 -23.77
N SER A 612 -11.63 -3.33 -24.76
CA SER A 612 -11.57 -3.89 -26.11
C SER A 612 -10.67 -5.13 -26.18
N PRO A 613 -10.86 -6.02 -27.18
CA PRO A 613 -9.97 -7.16 -27.42
C PRO A 613 -8.49 -6.76 -27.57
N GLU A 614 -8.21 -5.57 -28.10
CA GLU A 614 -6.86 -5.04 -28.24
C GLU A 614 -6.27 -4.65 -26.88
N ALA A 615 -7.04 -3.98 -26.00
CA ALA A 615 -6.60 -3.65 -24.65
C ALA A 615 -6.31 -4.92 -23.82
N ASP A 616 -7.14 -5.94 -23.96
CA ASP A 616 -6.90 -7.26 -23.35
C ASP A 616 -5.71 -7.97 -23.99
N GLY A 617 -5.48 -7.77 -25.28
CA GLY A 617 -4.35 -8.32 -26.03
C GLY A 617 -3.00 -7.94 -25.41
N PHE A 618 -2.85 -6.72 -24.87
CA PHE A 618 -1.61 -6.29 -24.21
C PHE A 618 -1.28 -7.15 -22.99
N LEU A 619 -2.27 -7.38 -22.12
CA LEU A 619 -2.06 -8.20 -20.92
C LEU A 619 -1.87 -9.68 -21.27
N ARG A 620 -2.53 -10.19 -22.33
CA ARG A 620 -2.34 -11.56 -22.83
C ARG A 620 -0.95 -11.75 -23.41
N ALA A 621 -0.43 -10.78 -24.15
CA ALA A 621 0.94 -10.79 -24.67
C ALA A 621 1.96 -10.82 -23.50
N ALA A 622 1.73 -10.01 -22.48
CA ALA A 622 2.57 -10.01 -21.28
C ALA A 622 2.50 -11.34 -20.53
N LEU A 623 1.32 -11.90 -20.36
CA LEU A 623 1.14 -13.21 -19.72
C LEU A 623 1.85 -14.32 -20.50
N ALA A 624 1.74 -14.32 -21.83
CA ALA A 624 2.43 -15.27 -22.69
C ALA A 624 3.96 -15.14 -22.57
N CYS A 625 4.47 -13.90 -22.49
CA CYS A 625 5.89 -13.60 -22.32
C CYS A 625 6.42 -14.09 -20.96
N VAL A 626 5.68 -13.83 -19.88
CA VAL A 626 6.04 -14.27 -18.52
C VAL A 626 6.06 -15.80 -18.42
N ARG A 627 5.04 -16.47 -18.97
CA ARG A 627 4.99 -17.94 -19.05
C ARG A 627 6.10 -18.54 -19.90
N TRP A 628 6.45 -17.87 -20.99
CA TRP A 628 7.59 -18.26 -21.81
C TRP A 628 8.90 -18.19 -21.02
N LEU A 629 9.14 -17.11 -20.26
CA LEU A 629 10.31 -17.02 -19.38
C LEU A 629 10.34 -18.17 -18.38
N GLY A 630 9.23 -18.42 -17.66
CA GLY A 630 9.15 -19.48 -16.65
C GLY A 630 9.44 -20.90 -17.18
N ARG A 631 9.16 -21.13 -18.48
CA ARG A 631 9.50 -22.42 -19.15
C ARG A 631 10.93 -22.48 -19.69
N SER A 632 11.57 -21.33 -19.85
CA SER A 632 12.91 -21.20 -20.46
C SER A 632 14.05 -21.17 -19.44
N LEU A 633 13.72 -21.12 -18.15
CA LEU A 633 14.63 -21.13 -16.99
C LEU A 633 14.60 -22.48 -16.28
#